data_8a2191588294665d7a179c067a5d6fc9
#
_entry.id   8a2191588294665d7a179c067a5d6fc9
#
_cell.length_a   1.000
_cell.length_b   1.000
_cell.length_c   1.000
_cell.angle_alpha   90.00
_cell.angle_beta   90.00
_cell.angle_gamma   90.00
#
_symmetry.space_group_name_H-M   'P 1'
#
loop_
_entity.id
_entity.type
_entity.pdbx_description
1 polymer ?
#
loop_
_entity_poly.entity_id
_entity_poly.type
_entity_poly.pdbx_seq_one_letter_code
_entity_poly.pdbx_strand_id
1 'polypeptide(L)'
;MALKELLKQRVMEKLNFSQEISDEHLKGVIQEEIMKISEEYPLLLSDKIRLNQEVFYALRRLDILQDLLEDDSVTEIMINGYENIFIERQGKLHRYPGHFSDNEKLYQVIQQVASGANRMVNERNPIVDARLNDGSRVNIILPPISIDGATMTIRKFAKEPMTLAWLCEREAFSEEIAKFLKILVRARYNIFISGGTGSGKTTLLNGMSNCIPKDERIITIEDSAELKLNGIDNLVRLEMRNANAAGENQVDMKELIKAALRSRPDRIIVGEVRGEEALSMLNAMNTGHDGSIST
;
A
#
# COMPACT_ATOMS: atom_id res chain seq x y z
N MET A 1 -13.39 20.34 -16.43
CA MET A 1 -12.09 20.03 -17.05
C MET A 1 -11.38 21.27 -17.61
N ALA A 2 -12.04 22.08 -18.41
CA ALA A 2 -11.42 23.29 -19.00
C ALA A 2 -10.80 24.28 -17.99
N LEU A 3 -11.44 24.50 -16.84
CA LEU A 3 -10.99 25.50 -15.86
C LEU A 3 -9.74 25.06 -15.08
N LYS A 4 -9.64 23.77 -14.73
CA LYS A 4 -8.44 23.17 -14.08
C LYS A 4 -7.22 23.30 -14.99
N GLU A 5 -7.35 22.96 -16.28
CA GLU A 5 -6.24 23.02 -17.23
C GLU A 5 -5.85 24.49 -17.53
N LEU A 6 -6.81 25.40 -17.65
CA LEU A 6 -6.55 26.83 -17.80
C LEU A 6 -5.76 27.37 -16.60
N LEU A 7 -6.19 27.04 -15.37
CA LEU A 7 -5.50 27.47 -14.15
C LEU A 7 -4.09 26.90 -14.08
N LYS A 8 -3.93 25.61 -14.39
CA LYS A 8 -2.62 24.94 -14.42
C LYS A 8 -1.68 25.63 -15.38
N GLN A 9 -2.14 25.94 -16.60
CA GLN A 9 -1.33 26.66 -17.60
C GLN A 9 -0.90 28.03 -17.09
N ARG A 10 -1.81 28.86 -16.57
CA ARG A 10 -1.49 30.19 -16.00
C ARG A 10 -0.48 30.12 -14.85
N VAL A 11 -0.61 29.12 -13.99
CA VAL A 11 0.34 28.87 -12.89
C VAL A 11 1.71 28.50 -13.44
N MET A 12 1.79 27.60 -14.43
CA MET A 12 3.05 27.19 -15.04
C MET A 12 3.79 28.34 -15.74
N GLU A 13 3.06 29.25 -16.40
CA GLU A 13 3.64 30.43 -17.06
C GLU A 13 4.30 31.42 -16.07
N LYS A 14 3.85 31.41 -14.80
CA LYS A 14 4.40 32.27 -13.74
C LYS A 14 5.56 31.65 -12.95
N LEU A 15 5.68 30.35 -13.00
CA LEU A 15 6.72 29.65 -12.24
C LEU A 15 8.07 29.71 -12.95
N ASN A 16 9.09 30.15 -12.22
CA ASN A 16 10.47 30.08 -12.71
C ASN A 16 11.08 28.72 -12.31
N PHE A 17 11.05 27.78 -13.23
CA PHE A 17 11.58 26.42 -13.03
C PHE A 17 13.11 26.34 -12.90
N SER A 18 13.83 27.46 -13.05
CA SER A 18 15.27 27.51 -12.82
C SER A 18 15.64 27.57 -11.32
N GLN A 19 14.66 27.73 -10.45
CA GLN A 19 14.84 27.78 -8.99
C GLN A 19 13.98 26.69 -8.32
N GLU A 20 14.42 26.22 -7.17
CA GLU A 20 13.64 25.30 -6.35
C GLU A 20 12.40 26.03 -5.81
N ILE A 21 11.23 25.58 -6.21
CA ILE A 21 9.94 26.18 -5.85
C ILE A 21 9.42 25.46 -4.60
N SER A 22 9.27 26.15 -3.48
CA SER A 22 8.66 25.58 -2.28
C SER A 22 7.16 25.33 -2.46
N ASP A 23 6.60 24.38 -1.70
CA ASP A 23 5.16 24.09 -1.72
C ASP A 23 4.31 25.30 -1.30
N GLU A 24 4.83 26.12 -0.37
CA GLU A 24 4.17 27.36 0.08
C GLU A 24 4.11 28.40 -1.05
N HIS A 25 5.21 28.60 -1.75
CA HIS A 25 5.27 29.51 -2.89
C HIS A 25 4.30 29.06 -4.01
N LEU A 26 4.31 27.77 -4.35
CA LEU A 26 3.41 27.22 -5.35
C LEU A 26 1.94 27.43 -4.96
N LYS A 27 1.56 27.12 -3.72
CA LYS A 27 0.19 27.35 -3.22
C LYS A 27 -0.20 28.82 -3.30
N GLY A 28 0.70 29.73 -2.99
CA GLY A 28 0.49 31.17 -3.12
C GLY A 28 0.19 31.60 -4.56
N VAL A 29 0.99 31.13 -5.53
CA VAL A 29 0.77 31.42 -6.97
C VAL A 29 -0.55 30.84 -7.45
N ILE A 30 -0.91 29.60 -7.06
CA ILE A 30 -2.19 29.00 -7.41
C ILE A 30 -3.36 29.84 -6.85
N GLN A 31 -3.26 30.24 -5.60
CA GLN A 31 -4.32 31.05 -4.96
C GLN A 31 -4.50 32.41 -5.65
N GLU A 32 -3.40 33.07 -6.02
CA GLU A 32 -3.43 34.33 -6.76
C GLU A 32 -4.13 34.19 -8.12
N GLU A 33 -3.82 33.12 -8.87
CA GLU A 33 -4.45 32.86 -10.16
C GLU A 33 -5.92 32.44 -10.04
N ILE A 34 -6.30 31.72 -8.98
CA ILE A 34 -7.71 31.42 -8.68
C ILE A 34 -8.50 32.71 -8.45
N MET A 35 -7.92 33.69 -7.76
CA MET A 35 -8.59 34.99 -7.53
C MET A 35 -8.87 35.73 -8.85
N LYS A 36 -7.88 35.78 -9.76
CA LYS A 36 -8.04 36.40 -11.08
C LYS A 36 -9.08 35.67 -11.94
N ILE A 37 -9.04 34.34 -11.97
CA ILE A 37 -10.03 33.53 -12.69
C ILE A 37 -11.43 33.75 -12.11
N SER A 38 -11.54 33.98 -10.80
CA SER A 38 -12.81 34.22 -10.14
C SER A 38 -13.47 35.54 -10.54
N GLU A 39 -12.70 36.50 -11.07
CA GLU A 39 -13.24 37.74 -11.66
C GLU A 39 -13.89 37.51 -13.02
N GLU A 40 -13.34 36.54 -13.79
CA GLU A 40 -13.86 36.15 -15.10
C GLU A 40 -15.00 35.11 -14.99
N TYR A 41 -14.88 34.19 -14.03
CA TYR A 41 -15.79 33.07 -13.81
C TYR A 41 -16.20 33.02 -12.33
N PRO A 42 -17.47 33.36 -11.99
CA PRO A 42 -17.95 33.32 -10.60
C PRO A 42 -17.80 31.92 -10.00
N LEU A 43 -16.93 31.78 -8.98
CA LEU A 43 -16.64 30.51 -8.30
C LEU A 43 -17.12 30.58 -6.85
N LEU A 44 -17.76 29.51 -6.39
CA LEU A 44 -18.05 29.31 -4.98
C LEU A 44 -16.77 29.07 -4.20
N LEU A 45 -16.77 29.36 -2.91
CA LEU A 45 -15.60 29.11 -2.04
C LEU A 45 -15.16 27.64 -2.07
N SER A 46 -16.13 26.72 -2.08
CA SER A 46 -15.86 25.26 -2.21
C SER A 46 -15.12 24.91 -3.51
N ASP A 47 -15.50 25.56 -4.63
CA ASP A 47 -14.84 25.31 -5.92
C ASP A 47 -13.42 25.88 -5.95
N LYS A 48 -13.19 27.04 -5.32
CA LYS A 48 -11.85 27.63 -5.19
C LYS A 48 -10.91 26.74 -4.38
N ILE A 49 -11.39 26.20 -3.26
CA ILE A 49 -10.63 25.28 -2.40
C ILE A 49 -10.30 24.00 -3.19
N ARG A 50 -11.30 23.41 -3.86
CA ARG A 50 -11.13 22.20 -4.67
C ARG A 50 -10.13 22.43 -5.82
N LEU A 51 -10.26 23.50 -6.58
CA LEU A 51 -9.34 23.83 -7.68
C LEU A 51 -7.91 24.06 -7.20
N ASN A 52 -7.73 24.72 -6.04
CA ASN A 52 -6.41 24.91 -5.45
C ASN A 52 -5.73 23.55 -5.16
N GLN A 53 -6.46 22.64 -4.54
CA GLN A 53 -5.97 21.31 -4.20
C GLN A 53 -5.69 20.48 -5.46
N GLU A 54 -6.63 20.43 -6.41
CA GLU A 54 -6.48 19.69 -7.67
C GLU A 54 -5.27 20.14 -8.49
N VAL A 55 -5.04 21.46 -8.62
CA VAL A 55 -3.89 22.00 -9.36
C VAL A 55 -2.59 21.78 -8.62
N PHE A 56 -2.58 21.94 -7.29
CA PHE A 56 -1.41 21.64 -6.49
C PHE A 56 -1.00 20.17 -6.61
N TYR A 57 -1.96 19.25 -6.54
CA TYR A 57 -1.69 17.82 -6.69
C TYR A 57 -1.23 17.45 -8.11
N ALA A 58 -1.80 18.10 -9.14
CA ALA A 58 -1.38 17.89 -10.52
C ALA A 58 0.06 18.33 -10.79
N LEU A 59 0.56 19.34 -10.05
CA LEU A 59 1.91 19.90 -10.25
C LEU A 59 2.97 19.31 -9.32
N ARG A 60 2.58 18.85 -8.11
CA ARG A 60 3.52 18.48 -7.04
C ARG A 60 3.33 17.09 -6.47
N ARG A 61 2.18 16.47 -6.72
CA ARG A 61 1.79 15.18 -6.15
C ARG A 61 1.40 14.21 -7.28
N LEU A 62 0.69 13.18 -6.93
CA LEU A 62 0.27 12.12 -7.84
C LEU A 62 -1.05 12.43 -8.57
N ASP A 63 -1.33 13.71 -8.83
CA ASP A 63 -2.57 14.17 -9.48
C ASP A 63 -3.83 13.62 -8.77
N ILE A 64 -4.78 13.09 -9.53
CA ILE A 64 -6.04 12.55 -9.01
C ILE A 64 -5.84 11.38 -8.03
N LEU A 65 -4.69 10.70 -8.07
CA LEU A 65 -4.40 9.62 -7.13
C LEU A 65 -4.16 10.11 -5.72
N GLN A 66 -3.73 11.36 -5.55
CA GLN A 66 -3.42 11.87 -4.21
C GLN A 66 -4.65 11.86 -3.31
N ASP A 67 -5.80 12.34 -3.81
CA ASP A 67 -7.07 12.31 -3.07
C ASP A 67 -7.48 10.88 -2.71
N LEU A 68 -7.31 9.92 -3.62
CA LEU A 68 -7.64 8.52 -3.40
C LEU A 68 -6.70 7.83 -2.40
N LEU A 69 -5.43 8.23 -2.40
CA LEU A 69 -4.44 7.74 -1.43
C LEU A 69 -4.71 8.30 -0.02
N GLU A 70 -5.21 9.52 0.08
CA GLU A 70 -5.55 10.17 1.35
C GLU A 70 -6.92 9.73 1.90
N ASP A 71 -7.83 9.24 1.06
CA ASP A 71 -9.16 8.75 1.46
C ASP A 71 -9.07 7.37 2.14
N ASP A 72 -9.17 7.34 3.47
CA ASP A 72 -9.07 6.11 4.28
C ASP A 72 -10.18 5.08 3.99
N SER A 73 -11.27 5.48 3.34
CA SER A 73 -12.34 4.57 2.93
C SER A 73 -12.00 3.74 1.68
N VAL A 74 -10.99 4.17 0.91
CA VAL A 74 -10.50 3.48 -0.28
C VAL A 74 -9.44 2.47 0.14
N THR A 75 -9.63 1.19 -0.21
CA THR A 75 -8.71 0.09 0.08
C THR A 75 -7.85 -0.29 -1.10
N GLU A 76 -8.38 -0.16 -2.31
CA GLU A 76 -7.67 -0.49 -3.55
C GLU A 76 -8.00 0.51 -4.67
N ILE A 77 -7.01 0.83 -5.50
CA ILE A 77 -7.13 1.74 -6.65
C ILE A 77 -6.61 0.98 -7.87
N MET A 78 -7.42 0.88 -8.91
CA MET A 78 -7.10 0.18 -10.16
C MET A 78 -7.21 1.14 -11.33
N ILE A 79 -6.12 1.34 -12.04
CA ILE A 79 -5.99 2.22 -13.19
C ILE A 79 -5.78 1.36 -14.42
N ASN A 80 -6.73 1.39 -15.34
CA ASN A 80 -6.73 0.64 -16.59
C ASN A 80 -6.69 1.64 -17.76
N GLY A 81 -5.50 2.15 -18.09
CA GLY A 81 -5.35 3.29 -18.97
C GLY A 81 -5.77 4.61 -18.29
N TYR A 82 -5.61 5.72 -18.99
CA TYR A 82 -5.82 7.05 -18.39
C TYR A 82 -7.29 7.39 -18.09
N GLU A 83 -8.26 6.73 -18.75
CA GLU A 83 -9.70 7.02 -18.64
C GLU A 83 -10.44 6.16 -17.59
N ASN A 84 -9.93 4.97 -17.29
CA ASN A 84 -10.67 3.98 -16.53
C ASN A 84 -10.02 3.74 -15.17
N ILE A 85 -10.58 4.37 -14.14
CA ILE A 85 -10.14 4.21 -12.77
C ILE A 85 -11.27 3.55 -11.98
N PHE A 86 -10.91 2.50 -11.24
CA PHE A 86 -11.79 1.82 -10.31
C PHE A 86 -11.19 1.89 -8.91
N ILE A 87 -12.05 1.93 -7.92
CA ILE A 87 -11.68 1.93 -6.50
C ILE A 87 -12.47 0.87 -5.76
N GLU A 88 -11.86 0.29 -4.73
CA GLU A 88 -12.57 -0.53 -3.78
C GLU A 88 -12.88 0.29 -2.52
N ARG A 89 -14.14 0.26 -2.09
CA ARG A 89 -14.62 0.79 -0.80
C ARG A 89 -15.50 -0.24 -0.13
N GLN A 90 -15.23 -0.56 1.13
CA GLN A 90 -16.01 -1.53 1.91
C GLN A 90 -16.20 -2.88 1.18
N GLY A 91 -15.14 -3.37 0.50
CA GLY A 91 -15.17 -4.63 -0.25
C GLY A 91 -15.98 -4.59 -1.55
N LYS A 92 -16.39 -3.41 -2.03
CA LYS A 92 -17.14 -3.26 -3.29
C LYS A 92 -16.37 -2.39 -4.27
N LEU A 93 -16.35 -2.83 -5.53
CA LEU A 93 -15.74 -2.08 -6.62
C LEU A 93 -16.69 -1.00 -7.15
N HIS A 94 -16.12 0.19 -7.35
CA HIS A 94 -16.81 1.35 -7.90
C HIS A 94 -15.96 1.97 -9.00
N ARG A 95 -16.59 2.41 -10.09
CA ARG A 95 -15.90 3.25 -11.08
C ARG A 95 -15.72 4.64 -10.50
N TYR A 96 -14.49 5.12 -10.51
CA TYR A 96 -14.18 6.50 -10.11
C TYR A 96 -14.49 7.47 -11.26
N PRO A 97 -15.15 8.61 -11.01
CA PRO A 97 -15.55 9.54 -12.09
C PRO A 97 -14.38 10.38 -12.63
N GLY A 98 -13.28 10.48 -11.87
CA GLY A 98 -12.06 11.17 -12.31
C GLY A 98 -11.22 10.31 -13.25
N HIS A 99 -10.41 10.98 -14.07
CA HIS A 99 -9.45 10.34 -14.99
C HIS A 99 -8.22 11.24 -15.16
N PHE A 100 -7.13 10.72 -15.66
CA PHE A 100 -5.99 11.54 -16.08
C PHE A 100 -6.32 12.30 -17.36
N SER A 101 -5.61 13.40 -17.62
CA SER A 101 -5.82 14.19 -18.85
C SER A 101 -5.57 13.38 -20.11
N ASP A 102 -4.51 12.57 -20.11
CA ASP A 102 -4.02 11.79 -21.21
C ASP A 102 -3.07 10.68 -20.76
N ASN A 103 -2.59 9.87 -21.71
CA ASN A 103 -1.61 8.81 -21.44
C ASN A 103 -0.26 9.34 -20.95
N GLU A 104 0.17 10.51 -21.41
CA GLU A 104 1.44 11.11 -21.01
C GLU A 104 1.44 11.46 -19.53
N LYS A 105 0.34 12.04 -19.05
CA LYS A 105 0.16 12.35 -17.63
C LYS A 105 0.14 11.08 -16.78
N LEU A 106 -0.58 10.04 -17.20
CA LEU A 106 -0.54 8.75 -16.52
C LEU A 106 0.89 8.19 -16.44
N TYR A 107 1.64 8.27 -17.55
CA TYR A 107 3.03 7.81 -17.60
C TYR A 107 3.94 8.59 -16.65
N GLN A 108 3.79 9.91 -16.57
CA GLN A 108 4.53 10.76 -15.62
C GLN A 108 4.26 10.33 -14.17
N VAL A 109 3.00 10.09 -13.81
CA VAL A 109 2.63 9.63 -12.47
C VAL A 109 3.20 8.23 -12.19
N ILE A 110 3.13 7.32 -13.15
CA ILE A 110 3.75 5.98 -13.04
C ILE A 110 5.25 6.07 -12.79
N GLN A 111 5.96 6.92 -13.54
CA GLN A 111 7.41 7.13 -13.35
C GLN A 111 7.72 7.73 -11.98
N GLN A 112 6.90 8.67 -11.51
CA GLN A 112 7.05 9.26 -10.19
C GLN A 112 6.86 8.23 -9.07
N VAL A 113 5.84 7.37 -9.17
CA VAL A 113 5.57 6.27 -8.23
C VAL A 113 6.74 5.28 -8.22
N ALA A 114 7.17 4.82 -9.39
CA ALA A 114 8.28 3.87 -9.51
C ALA A 114 9.58 4.42 -8.94
N SER A 115 9.92 5.67 -9.31
CA SER A 115 11.13 6.35 -8.83
C SER A 115 11.12 6.58 -7.31
N GLY A 116 9.97 6.95 -6.75
CA GLY A 116 9.78 7.10 -5.30
C GLY A 116 10.00 5.79 -4.52
N ALA A 117 9.81 4.65 -5.17
CA ALA A 117 10.08 3.32 -4.63
C ALA A 117 11.46 2.76 -5.03
N ASN A 118 12.37 3.58 -5.58
CA ASN A 118 13.66 3.15 -6.13
C ASN A 118 13.55 2.03 -7.16
N ARG A 119 12.49 2.05 -7.98
CA ARG A 119 12.27 1.11 -9.08
C ARG A 119 12.33 1.83 -10.41
N MET A 120 12.74 1.10 -11.45
CA MET A 120 12.75 1.58 -12.81
C MET A 120 11.72 0.80 -13.61
N VAL A 121 10.79 1.51 -14.25
CA VAL A 121 9.77 0.93 -15.13
C VAL A 121 9.93 1.52 -16.54
N ASN A 122 10.07 0.67 -17.53
CA ASN A 122 10.22 1.05 -18.94
C ASN A 122 9.90 -0.17 -19.84
N GLU A 123 10.05 -0.02 -21.17
CA GLU A 123 9.80 -1.09 -22.14
C GLU A 123 10.65 -2.35 -21.93
N ARG A 124 11.85 -2.22 -21.35
CA ARG A 124 12.73 -3.37 -21.03
C ARG A 124 12.34 -4.06 -19.74
N ASN A 125 11.74 -3.31 -18.82
CA ASN A 125 11.23 -3.79 -17.54
C ASN A 125 9.79 -3.30 -17.37
N PRO A 126 8.84 -3.88 -18.15
CA PRO A 126 7.47 -3.37 -18.22
C PRO A 126 6.58 -3.77 -17.05
N ILE A 127 6.99 -4.73 -16.23
CA ILE A 127 6.25 -5.19 -15.05
C ILE A 127 7.07 -4.87 -13.80
N VAL A 128 6.50 -4.08 -12.91
CA VAL A 128 7.19 -3.64 -11.69
C VAL A 128 6.25 -3.73 -10.49
N ASP A 129 6.71 -4.43 -9.47
CA ASP A 129 6.15 -4.35 -8.12
C ASP A 129 6.95 -3.34 -7.30
N ALA A 130 6.25 -2.42 -6.69
CA ALA A 130 6.82 -1.33 -5.91
C ALA A 130 6.05 -1.14 -4.61
N ARG A 131 6.62 -0.33 -3.70
CA ARG A 131 5.99 0.03 -2.45
C ARG A 131 6.11 1.53 -2.23
N LEU A 132 5.00 2.17 -1.91
CA LEU A 132 4.97 3.56 -1.51
C LEU A 132 5.50 3.75 -0.08
N ASN A 133 5.84 4.99 0.26
CA ASN A 133 6.39 5.33 1.60
C ASN A 133 5.40 5.02 2.74
N ASP A 134 4.10 5.04 2.47
CA ASP A 134 3.05 4.68 3.43
C ASP A 134 2.89 3.16 3.62
N GLY A 135 3.63 2.36 2.85
CA GLY A 135 3.58 0.91 2.85
C GLY A 135 2.61 0.30 1.84
N SER A 136 1.86 1.11 1.09
CA SER A 136 0.95 0.63 0.03
C SER A 136 1.71 -0.09 -1.07
N ARG A 137 1.18 -1.21 -1.55
CA ARG A 137 1.75 -1.97 -2.66
C ARG A 137 1.29 -1.41 -3.99
N VAL A 138 2.18 -1.35 -4.95
CA VAL A 138 1.88 -0.91 -6.30
C VAL A 138 2.39 -1.93 -7.29
N ASN A 139 1.50 -2.42 -8.15
CA ASN A 139 1.86 -3.20 -9.34
C ASN A 139 1.66 -2.32 -10.57
N ILE A 140 2.64 -2.27 -11.43
CA ILE A 140 2.65 -1.48 -12.68
C ILE A 140 2.90 -2.42 -13.84
N ILE A 141 2.11 -2.31 -14.90
CA ILE A 141 2.30 -3.04 -16.15
C ILE A 141 2.21 -2.05 -17.31
N LEU A 142 3.27 -1.97 -18.10
CA LEU A 142 3.34 -1.08 -19.25
C LEU A 142 3.05 -1.80 -20.58
N PRO A 143 2.69 -1.06 -21.65
CA PRO A 143 2.73 -1.59 -22.99
C PRO A 143 4.13 -2.08 -23.39
N PRO A 144 4.27 -3.08 -24.26
CA PRO A 144 3.20 -3.78 -24.99
C PRO A 144 2.55 -4.93 -24.22
N ILE A 145 2.97 -5.20 -22.97
CA ILE A 145 2.40 -6.28 -22.16
C ILE A 145 0.94 -5.97 -21.81
N SER A 146 0.67 -4.73 -21.38
CA SER A 146 -0.69 -4.24 -21.22
C SER A 146 -1.20 -3.67 -22.53
N ILE A 147 -2.17 -4.35 -23.17
CA ILE A 147 -2.63 -4.07 -24.54
C ILE A 147 -3.42 -2.75 -24.60
N ASP A 148 -4.25 -2.49 -23.59
CA ASP A 148 -5.17 -1.34 -23.57
C ASP A 148 -4.56 -0.06 -22.94
N GLY A 149 -3.24 -0.02 -22.81
CA GLY A 149 -2.52 1.08 -22.18
C GLY A 149 -1.84 0.68 -20.87
N ALA A 150 -1.15 1.62 -20.23
CA ALA A 150 -0.49 1.35 -18.96
C ALA A 150 -1.52 1.05 -17.86
N THR A 151 -1.24 0.04 -17.04
CA THR A 151 -2.05 -0.27 -15.86
C THR A 151 -1.25 -0.06 -14.58
N MET A 152 -1.93 0.39 -13.54
CA MET A 152 -1.36 0.50 -12.20
C MET A 152 -2.42 0.12 -11.16
N THR A 153 -2.08 -0.85 -10.30
CA THR A 153 -2.93 -1.25 -9.18
C THR A 153 -2.25 -0.88 -7.89
N ILE A 154 -2.93 -0.16 -7.02
CA ILE A 154 -2.43 0.26 -5.71
C ILE A 154 -3.31 -0.37 -4.64
N ARG A 155 -2.73 -1.26 -3.82
CA ARG A 155 -3.38 -1.81 -2.64
C ARG A 155 -2.92 -1.04 -1.41
N LYS A 156 -3.83 -0.27 -0.83
CA LYS A 156 -3.50 0.60 0.29
C LYS A 156 -3.21 -0.20 1.55
N PHE A 157 -2.27 0.31 2.31
CA PHE A 157 -1.92 -0.26 3.60
C PHE A 157 -2.91 0.22 4.66
N ALA A 158 -3.64 -0.72 5.30
CA ALA A 158 -4.62 -0.38 6.32
C ALA A 158 -3.98 0.42 7.47
N LYS A 159 -4.53 1.60 7.79
CA LYS A 159 -4.00 2.46 8.86
C LYS A 159 -4.41 1.97 10.26
N GLU A 160 -5.62 1.43 10.37
CA GLU A 160 -6.15 0.93 11.64
C GLU A 160 -5.49 -0.40 12.06
N PRO A 161 -5.21 -0.58 13.35
CA PRO A 161 -4.72 -1.85 13.86
C PRO A 161 -5.85 -2.90 13.80
N MET A 162 -5.63 -3.98 13.06
CA MET A 162 -6.53 -5.11 12.98
C MET A 162 -6.39 -5.94 14.25
N THR A 163 -7.27 -5.74 15.22
CA THR A 163 -7.32 -6.50 16.48
C THR A 163 -8.46 -7.53 16.46
N LEU A 164 -8.44 -8.51 17.38
CA LEU A 164 -9.58 -9.44 17.53
C LEU A 164 -10.86 -8.68 17.90
N ALA A 165 -10.77 -7.61 18.70
CA ALA A 165 -11.92 -6.77 19.04
C ALA A 165 -12.50 -6.09 17.79
N TRP A 166 -11.65 -5.51 16.96
CA TRP A 166 -12.03 -4.91 15.67
C TRP A 166 -12.75 -5.91 14.74
N LEU A 167 -12.33 -7.19 14.75
CA LEU A 167 -12.99 -8.25 14.00
C LEU A 167 -14.36 -8.62 14.58
N CYS A 168 -14.49 -8.63 15.91
CA CYS A 168 -15.81 -8.86 16.56
C CYS A 168 -16.81 -7.75 16.25
N GLU A 169 -16.39 -6.49 16.29
CA GLU A 169 -17.24 -5.33 15.93
C GLU A 169 -17.76 -5.40 14.49
N ARG A 170 -17.04 -6.09 13.62
CA ARG A 170 -17.44 -6.36 12.22
C ARG A 170 -18.11 -7.70 12.01
N GLU A 171 -18.55 -8.34 13.09
CA GLU A 171 -19.31 -9.60 13.08
C GLU A 171 -18.57 -10.77 12.39
N ALA A 172 -17.21 -10.71 12.33
CA ALA A 172 -16.43 -11.81 11.76
C ALA A 172 -16.53 -13.09 12.60
N PHE A 173 -16.65 -12.93 13.94
CA PHE A 173 -16.89 -14.00 14.91
C PHE A 173 -17.31 -13.42 16.26
N SER A 174 -17.80 -14.27 17.16
CA SER A 174 -18.28 -13.86 18.49
C SER A 174 -17.11 -13.52 19.44
N GLU A 175 -17.40 -12.76 20.51
CA GLU A 175 -16.41 -12.47 21.56
C GLU A 175 -15.87 -13.73 22.23
N GLU A 176 -16.66 -14.80 22.32
CA GLU A 176 -16.23 -16.09 22.89
C GLU A 176 -15.12 -16.72 22.05
N ILE A 177 -15.25 -16.67 20.72
CA ILE A 177 -14.22 -17.12 19.78
C ILE A 177 -12.97 -16.24 19.91
N ALA A 178 -13.12 -14.92 20.03
CA ALA A 178 -11.97 -14.03 20.25
C ALA A 178 -11.21 -14.35 21.54
N LYS A 179 -11.94 -14.62 22.62
CA LYS A 179 -11.33 -15.04 23.91
C LYS A 179 -10.61 -16.37 23.78
N PHE A 180 -11.19 -17.33 23.08
CA PHE A 180 -10.58 -18.62 22.82
C PHE A 180 -9.30 -18.50 21.99
N LEU A 181 -9.33 -17.75 20.87
CA LEU A 181 -8.15 -17.49 20.04
C LEU A 181 -7.02 -16.83 20.84
N LYS A 182 -7.36 -15.85 21.68
CA LYS A 182 -6.39 -15.20 22.58
C LYS A 182 -5.75 -16.18 23.54
N ILE A 183 -6.51 -17.14 24.09
CA ILE A 183 -5.97 -18.19 24.97
C ILE A 183 -5.00 -19.09 24.18
N LEU A 184 -5.35 -19.54 22.97
CA LEU A 184 -4.48 -20.36 22.14
C LEU A 184 -3.13 -19.67 21.85
N VAL A 185 -3.19 -18.37 21.45
CA VAL A 185 -1.98 -17.58 21.21
C VAL A 185 -1.12 -17.49 22.47
N ARG A 186 -1.70 -17.19 23.63
CA ARG A 186 -0.96 -17.09 24.88
C ARG A 186 -0.41 -18.42 25.37
N ALA A 187 -1.12 -19.50 25.13
CA ALA A 187 -0.70 -20.87 25.47
C ALA A 187 0.35 -21.42 24.46
N ARG A 188 0.81 -20.60 23.52
CA ARG A 188 1.84 -20.95 22.53
C ARG A 188 1.45 -22.11 21.59
N TYR A 189 0.18 -22.18 21.21
CA TYR A 189 -0.20 -23.11 20.14
C TYR A 189 0.37 -22.63 18.81
N ASN A 190 0.88 -23.58 18.04
CA ASN A 190 1.23 -23.37 16.65
C ASN A 190 -0.05 -23.31 15.82
N ILE A 191 -0.24 -22.25 15.04
CA ILE A 191 -1.54 -21.99 14.38
C ILE A 191 -1.32 -21.77 12.89
N PHE A 192 -2.09 -22.51 12.08
CA PHE A 192 -2.23 -22.24 10.65
C PHE A 192 -3.64 -21.75 10.35
N ILE A 193 -3.71 -20.66 9.56
CA ILE A 193 -4.95 -20.06 9.10
C ILE A 193 -5.11 -20.36 7.61
N SER A 194 -6.11 -21.11 7.22
CA SER A 194 -6.37 -21.44 5.82
C SER A 194 -7.66 -20.78 5.30
N GLY A 195 -7.72 -20.55 4.00
CA GLY A 195 -8.88 -19.96 3.33
C GLY A 195 -8.53 -19.42 1.93
N GLY A 196 -9.54 -19.06 1.16
CA GLY A 196 -9.39 -18.50 -0.18
C GLY A 196 -8.74 -17.11 -0.18
N THR A 197 -8.40 -16.61 -1.36
CA THR A 197 -7.94 -15.23 -1.55
C THR A 197 -9.04 -14.26 -1.10
N GLY A 198 -8.67 -13.18 -0.40
CA GLY A 198 -9.62 -12.18 0.10
C GLY A 198 -10.49 -12.63 1.28
N SER A 199 -10.29 -13.86 1.84
CA SER A 199 -11.11 -14.36 2.97
C SER A 199 -10.75 -13.77 4.33
N GLY A 200 -9.74 -12.90 4.42
CA GLY A 200 -9.32 -12.26 5.67
C GLY A 200 -8.26 -13.02 6.47
N LYS A 201 -7.54 -13.99 5.87
CA LYS A 201 -6.45 -14.73 6.54
C LYS A 201 -5.41 -13.83 7.19
N THR A 202 -4.83 -12.92 6.42
CA THR A 202 -3.81 -11.97 6.92
C THR A 202 -4.39 -11.01 7.98
N THR A 203 -5.67 -10.65 7.84
CA THR A 203 -6.39 -9.84 8.82
C THR A 203 -6.53 -10.56 10.16
N LEU A 204 -6.92 -11.85 10.13
CA LEU A 204 -7.01 -12.68 11.32
C LEU A 204 -5.62 -12.94 11.93
N LEU A 205 -4.62 -13.27 11.10
CA LEU A 205 -3.23 -13.43 11.52
C LEU A 205 -2.74 -12.18 12.28
N ASN A 206 -3.00 -11.00 11.74
CA ASN A 206 -2.65 -9.73 12.35
C ASN A 206 -3.36 -9.53 13.71
N GLY A 207 -4.68 -9.80 13.75
CA GLY A 207 -5.47 -9.73 14.98
C GLY A 207 -4.98 -10.67 16.08
N MET A 208 -4.61 -11.90 15.71
CA MET A 208 -4.06 -12.89 16.64
C MET A 208 -2.65 -12.52 17.09
N SER A 209 -1.79 -12.05 16.18
CA SER A 209 -0.43 -11.64 16.47
C SER A 209 -0.36 -10.48 17.49
N ASN A 210 -1.35 -9.59 17.49
CA ASN A 210 -1.48 -8.53 18.48
C ASN A 210 -1.89 -9.06 19.90
N CYS A 211 -2.19 -10.35 20.06
CA CYS A 211 -2.45 -10.99 21.36
C CYS A 211 -1.20 -11.59 22.01
N ILE A 212 -0.06 -11.61 21.30
CA ILE A 212 1.22 -12.13 21.78
C ILE A 212 1.72 -11.26 22.96
N PRO A 213 2.30 -11.87 24.02
CA PRO A 213 2.93 -11.12 25.10
C PRO A 213 4.03 -10.18 24.57
N LYS A 214 4.11 -8.98 25.17
CA LYS A 214 4.99 -7.91 24.67
C LYS A 214 6.48 -8.12 24.99
N ASP A 215 6.77 -8.98 25.93
CA ASP A 215 8.12 -9.35 26.37
C ASP A 215 8.77 -10.43 25.50
N GLU A 216 8.04 -10.98 24.53
CA GLU A 216 8.56 -11.97 23.60
C GLU A 216 9.31 -11.32 22.41
N ARG A 217 10.37 -12.03 21.96
CA ARG A 217 11.06 -11.67 20.71
C ARG A 217 10.33 -12.28 19.53
N ILE A 218 9.80 -11.45 18.65
CA ILE A 218 9.03 -11.86 17.47
C ILE A 218 9.83 -11.58 16.21
N ILE A 219 9.85 -12.55 15.31
CA ILE A 219 10.34 -12.35 13.94
C ILE A 219 9.17 -12.56 12.98
N THR A 220 8.82 -11.53 12.22
CA THR A 220 7.84 -11.66 11.12
C THR A 220 8.59 -11.86 9.80
N ILE A 221 8.06 -12.74 8.95
CA ILE A 221 8.59 -13.03 7.61
C ILE A 221 7.43 -12.96 6.63
N GLU A 222 7.52 -12.07 5.65
CA GLU A 222 6.45 -11.78 4.72
C GLU A 222 6.99 -11.65 3.30
N ASP A 223 6.18 -11.99 2.32
CA ASP A 223 6.48 -11.65 0.92
C ASP A 223 6.49 -10.12 0.76
N SER A 224 5.52 -9.46 1.35
CA SER A 224 5.48 -8.03 1.51
C SER A 224 4.86 -7.71 2.87
N ALA A 225 5.54 -6.86 3.65
CA ALA A 225 5.19 -6.61 5.04
C ALA A 225 3.81 -5.95 5.19
N GLU A 226 2.82 -6.72 5.61
CA GLU A 226 1.44 -6.31 5.91
C GLU A 226 1.13 -6.34 7.41
N LEU A 227 1.90 -7.10 8.17
CA LEU A 227 1.63 -7.27 9.59
C LEU A 227 2.00 -6.02 10.41
N LYS A 228 1.09 -5.65 11.30
CA LYS A 228 1.24 -4.55 12.27
C LYS A 228 1.13 -5.09 13.68
N LEU A 229 2.27 -5.43 14.26
CA LEU A 229 2.35 -5.84 15.65
C LEU A 229 2.66 -4.62 16.51
N ASN A 230 1.69 -4.20 17.31
CA ASN A 230 1.81 -3.01 18.13
C ASN A 230 2.29 -3.34 19.55
N GLY A 231 3.26 -2.57 20.04
CA GLY A 231 3.73 -2.64 21.42
C GLY A 231 4.59 -3.86 21.74
N ILE A 232 5.22 -4.47 20.74
CA ILE A 232 6.27 -5.48 20.89
C ILE A 232 7.61 -4.77 20.70
N ASP A 233 8.39 -4.66 21.78
CA ASP A 233 9.65 -3.91 21.76
C ASP A 233 10.74 -4.66 20.97
N ASN A 234 10.74 -6.01 21.05
CA ASN A 234 11.73 -6.83 20.39
C ASN A 234 11.16 -7.50 19.11
N LEU A 235 10.80 -6.65 18.13
CA LEU A 235 10.25 -7.07 16.84
C LEU A 235 11.28 -6.93 15.74
N VAL A 236 11.50 -8.02 15.02
CA VAL A 236 12.29 -8.03 13.76
C VAL A 236 11.35 -8.32 12.61
N ARG A 237 11.39 -7.50 11.57
CA ARG A 237 10.56 -7.68 10.38
C ARG A 237 11.44 -8.00 9.19
N LEU A 238 11.19 -9.13 8.57
CA LEU A 238 11.90 -9.61 7.39
C LEU A 238 10.94 -9.65 6.21
N GLU A 239 11.39 -9.18 5.07
CA GLU A 239 10.64 -9.16 3.82
C GLU A 239 11.45 -9.82 2.72
N MET A 240 10.79 -10.62 1.88
CA MET A 240 11.42 -11.23 0.71
C MET A 240 11.96 -10.16 -0.23
N ARG A 241 12.97 -10.52 -0.97
CA ARG A 241 13.49 -9.67 -2.03
C ARG A 241 13.49 -10.44 -3.34
N ASN A 242 12.70 -9.95 -4.29
CA ASN A 242 12.72 -10.45 -5.65
C ASN A 242 14.08 -10.20 -6.31
N ALA A 243 14.46 -11.09 -7.22
CA ALA A 243 15.66 -10.91 -8.03
C ALA A 243 15.67 -9.54 -8.73
N ASN A 244 16.86 -8.98 -8.93
CA ASN A 244 17.03 -7.78 -9.75
C ASN A 244 16.81 -8.11 -11.24
N ALA A 245 16.91 -7.12 -12.11
CA ALA A 245 16.76 -7.28 -13.56
C ALA A 245 17.80 -8.26 -14.18
N ALA A 246 18.89 -8.56 -13.49
CA ALA A 246 19.89 -9.55 -13.89
C ALA A 246 19.61 -10.96 -13.35
N GLY A 247 18.50 -11.14 -12.60
CA GLY A 247 18.16 -12.42 -11.97
C GLY A 247 18.94 -12.72 -10.68
N GLU A 248 19.60 -11.71 -10.09
CA GLU A 248 20.48 -11.86 -8.96
C GLU A 248 19.90 -11.24 -7.68
N ASN A 249 20.51 -11.56 -6.53
CA ASN A 249 20.20 -10.99 -5.22
C ASN A 249 18.77 -11.29 -4.71
N GLN A 250 18.15 -12.36 -5.16
CA GLN A 250 16.91 -12.86 -4.59
C GLN A 250 17.15 -13.33 -3.14
N VAL A 251 16.20 -13.07 -2.26
CA VAL A 251 16.12 -13.65 -0.92
C VAL A 251 14.73 -14.20 -0.74
N ASP A 252 14.61 -15.52 -0.68
CA ASP A 252 13.33 -16.21 -0.61
C ASP A 252 12.85 -16.44 0.84
N MET A 253 11.61 -16.86 0.99
CA MET A 253 10.96 -17.16 2.28
C MET A 253 11.73 -18.23 3.06
N LYS A 254 12.22 -19.26 2.39
CA LYS A 254 12.95 -20.39 2.98
C LYS A 254 14.28 -19.93 3.60
N GLU A 255 14.99 -19.04 2.92
CA GLU A 255 16.21 -18.44 3.43
C GLU A 255 15.95 -17.57 4.65
N LEU A 256 14.87 -16.77 4.61
CA LEU A 256 14.46 -15.92 5.74
C LEU A 256 14.06 -16.75 6.96
N ILE A 257 13.31 -17.85 6.79
CA ILE A 257 12.97 -18.77 7.89
C ILE A 257 14.24 -19.34 8.52
N LYS A 258 15.20 -19.80 7.70
CA LYS A 258 16.49 -20.29 8.21
C LYS A 258 17.30 -19.25 8.97
N ALA A 259 17.28 -18.00 8.51
CA ALA A 259 17.94 -16.88 9.17
C ALA A 259 17.25 -16.55 10.50
N ALA A 260 15.91 -16.54 10.52
CA ALA A 260 15.11 -16.31 11.71
C ALA A 260 15.43 -17.33 12.82
N LEU A 261 15.50 -18.64 12.50
CA LEU A 261 15.83 -19.70 13.46
C LEU A 261 17.18 -19.50 14.18
N ARG A 262 18.11 -18.79 13.55
CA ARG A 262 19.44 -18.48 14.13
C ARG A 262 19.43 -17.17 14.94
N SER A 263 18.34 -16.44 14.91
CA SER A 263 18.21 -15.10 15.52
C SER A 263 17.54 -15.15 16.91
N ARG A 264 17.42 -16.33 17.52
CA ARG A 264 16.82 -16.57 18.85
C ARG A 264 15.40 -15.97 18.98
N PRO A 265 14.47 -16.28 18.08
CA PRO A 265 13.08 -15.84 18.25
C PRO A 265 12.38 -16.65 19.34
N ASP A 266 11.45 -16.01 20.04
CA ASP A 266 10.45 -16.73 20.84
C ASP A 266 9.34 -17.28 19.95
N ARG A 267 8.97 -16.53 18.89
CA ARG A 267 8.02 -16.97 17.87
C ARG A 267 8.42 -16.46 16.48
N ILE A 268 8.04 -17.22 15.49
CA ILE A 268 8.13 -16.82 14.08
C ILE A 268 6.71 -16.68 13.53
N ILE A 269 6.43 -15.54 12.90
CA ILE A 269 5.15 -15.29 12.22
C ILE A 269 5.43 -15.18 10.74
N VAL A 270 4.88 -16.12 9.95
CA VAL A 270 5.02 -16.09 8.49
C VAL A 270 3.72 -15.62 7.87
N GLY A 271 3.77 -14.57 7.10
CA GLY A 271 2.60 -13.95 6.48
C GLY A 271 1.79 -14.95 5.66
N GLU A 272 2.45 -15.73 4.80
CA GLU A 272 1.85 -16.84 4.08
C GLU A 272 2.89 -17.87 3.65
N VAL A 273 2.45 -19.11 3.50
CA VAL A 273 3.25 -20.21 2.94
C VAL A 273 2.48 -20.85 1.79
N ARG A 274 3.13 -21.01 0.65
CA ARG A 274 2.50 -21.52 -0.59
C ARG A 274 3.24 -22.70 -1.21
N GLY A 275 4.48 -22.95 -0.82
CA GLY A 275 5.37 -23.90 -1.46
C GLY A 275 6.27 -24.66 -0.47
N GLU A 276 7.52 -24.86 -0.85
CA GLU A 276 8.51 -25.63 -0.06
C GLU A 276 8.83 -25.02 1.30
N GLU A 277 8.64 -23.71 1.46
CA GLU A 277 8.81 -22.98 2.72
C GLU A 277 7.84 -23.46 3.81
N ALA A 278 6.70 -24.04 3.45
CA ALA A 278 5.75 -24.62 4.40
C ALA A 278 6.42 -25.72 5.25
N LEU A 279 7.25 -26.57 4.65
CA LEU A 279 8.01 -27.57 5.38
C LEU A 279 9.03 -26.93 6.33
N SER A 280 9.67 -25.84 5.90
CA SER A 280 10.60 -25.10 6.75
C SER A 280 9.91 -24.49 7.96
N MET A 281 8.68 -23.98 7.77
CA MET A 281 7.87 -23.45 8.87
C MET A 281 7.41 -24.54 9.84
N LEU A 282 6.96 -25.71 9.33
CA LEU A 282 6.63 -26.86 10.18
C LEU A 282 7.84 -27.35 11.00
N ASN A 283 9.00 -27.37 10.39
CA ASN A 283 10.24 -27.72 11.11
C ASN A 283 10.56 -26.68 12.20
N ALA A 284 10.37 -25.38 11.94
CA ALA A 284 10.54 -24.34 12.94
C ALA A 284 9.61 -24.55 14.13
N MET A 285 8.33 -24.82 13.89
CA MET A 285 7.32 -25.12 14.90
C MET A 285 7.65 -26.37 15.74
N ASN A 286 8.35 -27.35 15.13
CA ASN A 286 8.72 -28.61 15.81
C ASN A 286 10.07 -28.52 16.54
N THR A 287 10.85 -27.47 16.35
CA THR A 287 12.22 -27.32 16.90
C THR A 287 12.32 -26.29 18.03
N GLY A 288 11.23 -26.05 18.77
CA GLY A 288 11.23 -25.24 19.99
C GLY A 288 10.82 -23.78 19.78
N HIS A 289 10.16 -23.45 18.66
CA HIS A 289 9.59 -22.14 18.39
C HIS A 289 8.06 -22.19 18.50
N ASP A 290 7.59 -22.71 19.64
CA ASP A 290 6.16 -22.86 19.92
C ASP A 290 5.42 -21.54 19.91
N GLY A 291 4.19 -21.56 19.43
CA GLY A 291 3.36 -20.37 19.29
C GLY A 291 3.60 -19.59 17.99
N SER A 292 4.29 -20.22 17.04
CA SER A 292 4.44 -19.65 15.69
C SER A 292 3.11 -19.70 14.92
N ILE A 293 2.87 -18.68 14.08
CA ILE A 293 1.59 -18.52 13.37
C ILE A 293 1.89 -18.28 11.88
N SER A 294 1.07 -18.88 10.99
CA SER A 294 1.18 -18.66 9.55
C SER A 294 -0.18 -18.75 8.86
N THR A 295 -0.27 -18.23 7.61
CA THR A 295 -1.42 -18.51 6.74
C THR A 295 -1.02 -19.34 5.53
#